data_3d2eb4c800ea4abe16330365b53b7e8b
#
_entry.id   3d2eb4c800ea4abe16330365b53b7e8b
#
_cell.length_a   1.000
_cell.length_b   1.000
_cell.length_c   1.000
_cell.angle_alpha   90.00
_cell.angle_beta   90.00
_cell.angle_gamma   90.00
#
_symmetry.space_group_name_H-M   'P 1'
#
loop_
_entity.id
_entity.type
_entity.pdbx_description
1 polymer ?
#
loop_
_entity_poly.entity_id
_entity_poly.type
_entity_poly.pdbx_seq_one_letter_code
_entity_poly.pdbx_strand_id
1 'polypeptide(L)'
;MNNTVAANGSKSFVKKNSSLILCIILIVILFVMGNAITGGQFASVGSTVKFAALIAIFGLGQMLIICTGGDIDLSVGYTATLVSCVTAGMMDGSNMNIWKAILFALMVGVVVGLVNGFMTIYARIP
;
A
#
# COMPACT_ATOMS: atom_id res chain seq x y z
N MET A 1 22.55 -16.24 -36.86
CA MET A 1 23.06 -16.45 -35.48
C MET A 1 22.48 -15.49 -34.45
N ASN A 2 21.72 -14.44 -34.80
CA ASN A 2 21.20 -13.42 -33.85
C ASN A 2 19.86 -13.74 -33.14
N ASN A 3 19.05 -14.66 -33.69
CA ASN A 3 17.72 -14.94 -33.16
C ASN A 3 17.70 -15.85 -31.91
N THR A 4 18.75 -16.67 -31.73
CA THR A 4 18.86 -17.58 -30.58
C THR A 4 19.31 -16.86 -29.30
N VAL A 5 20.11 -15.82 -29.42
CA VAL A 5 20.62 -15.02 -28.29
C VAL A 5 19.52 -14.17 -27.71
N ALA A 6 18.68 -13.55 -28.55
CA ALA A 6 17.53 -12.74 -28.13
C ALA A 6 16.45 -13.60 -27.44
N ALA A 7 16.19 -14.81 -27.96
CA ALA A 7 15.19 -15.72 -27.35
C ALA A 7 15.65 -16.26 -25.98
N ASN A 8 16.94 -16.45 -25.75
CA ASN A 8 17.47 -16.88 -24.46
C ASN A 8 17.44 -15.75 -23.41
N GLY A 9 17.70 -14.52 -23.82
CA GLY A 9 17.59 -13.34 -22.93
C GLY A 9 16.16 -13.09 -22.44
N SER A 10 15.18 -13.22 -23.34
CA SER A 10 13.76 -13.07 -23.01
C SER A 10 13.26 -14.16 -22.03
N LYS A 11 13.64 -15.43 -22.26
CA LYS A 11 13.29 -16.54 -21.37
C LYS A 11 13.90 -16.40 -19.97
N SER A 12 15.14 -15.89 -19.90
CA SER A 12 15.81 -15.62 -18.62
C SER A 12 15.15 -14.49 -17.84
N PHE A 13 14.75 -13.41 -18.53
CA PHE A 13 14.03 -12.29 -17.93
C PHE A 13 12.65 -12.70 -17.39
N VAL A 14 11.88 -13.44 -18.17
CA VAL A 14 10.56 -13.95 -17.77
C VAL A 14 10.69 -14.89 -16.56
N LYS A 15 11.66 -15.79 -16.53
CA LYS A 15 11.90 -16.70 -15.40
C LYS A 15 12.32 -15.95 -14.14
N LYS A 16 13.15 -14.91 -14.26
CA LYS A 16 13.60 -14.08 -13.13
C LYS A 16 12.46 -13.25 -12.52
N ASN A 17 11.53 -12.76 -13.35
CA ASN A 17 10.43 -11.90 -12.94
C ASN A 17 9.06 -12.58 -13.02
N SER A 18 9.03 -13.92 -12.99
CA SER A 18 7.78 -14.70 -13.17
C SER A 18 6.68 -14.31 -12.18
N SER A 19 7.02 -14.04 -10.93
CA SER A 19 6.05 -13.62 -9.91
C SER A 19 5.43 -12.26 -10.23
N LEU A 20 6.23 -11.29 -10.68
CA LEU A 20 5.71 -9.96 -11.06
C LEU A 20 4.81 -10.06 -12.30
N ILE A 21 5.22 -10.84 -13.30
CA ILE A 21 4.44 -11.05 -14.51
C ILE A 21 3.12 -11.73 -14.16
N LEU A 22 3.15 -12.76 -13.31
CA LEU A 22 1.94 -13.45 -12.84
C LEU A 22 0.99 -12.49 -12.12
N CYS A 23 1.49 -11.66 -11.22
CA CYS A 23 0.69 -10.65 -10.52
C CYS A 23 0.03 -9.67 -11.49
N ILE A 24 0.77 -9.16 -12.49
CA ILE A 24 0.22 -8.24 -13.49
C ILE A 24 -0.88 -8.92 -14.31
N ILE A 25 -0.65 -10.15 -14.77
CA ILE A 25 -1.64 -10.93 -15.53
C ILE A 25 -2.90 -11.14 -14.68
N LEU A 26 -2.75 -11.51 -13.40
CA LEU A 26 -3.86 -11.73 -12.48
C LEU A 26 -4.68 -10.45 -12.27
N ILE A 27 -4.02 -9.31 -12.08
CA ILE A 27 -4.69 -8.00 -11.94
C ILE A 27 -5.50 -7.67 -13.19
N VAL A 28 -4.93 -7.87 -14.38
CA VAL A 28 -5.61 -7.61 -15.65
C VAL A 28 -6.84 -8.53 -15.80
N ILE A 29 -6.68 -9.82 -15.52
CA ILE A 29 -7.78 -10.80 -15.60
C ILE A 29 -8.91 -10.40 -14.63
N LEU A 30 -8.59 -10.10 -13.38
CA LEU A 30 -9.59 -9.70 -12.38
C LEU A 30 -10.31 -8.42 -12.77
N PHE A 31 -9.58 -7.45 -13.34
CA PHE A 31 -10.18 -6.20 -13.79
C PHE A 31 -11.13 -6.41 -14.97
N VAL A 32 -10.73 -7.20 -15.96
CA VAL A 32 -11.55 -7.50 -17.14
C VAL A 32 -12.79 -8.32 -16.73
N MET A 33 -12.62 -9.36 -15.91
CA MET A 33 -13.73 -10.19 -15.41
C MET A 33 -14.71 -9.35 -14.57
N GLY A 34 -14.19 -8.51 -13.67
CA GLY A 34 -15.03 -7.64 -12.85
C GLY A 34 -15.90 -6.71 -13.68
N ASN A 35 -15.31 -6.06 -14.69
CA ASN A 35 -16.06 -5.21 -15.60
C ASN A 35 -17.07 -5.99 -16.48
N ALA A 36 -16.72 -7.19 -16.91
CA ALA A 36 -17.62 -8.02 -17.71
C ALA A 36 -18.85 -8.46 -16.90
N ILE A 37 -18.68 -8.84 -15.64
CA ILE A 37 -19.77 -9.29 -14.75
C ILE A 37 -20.68 -8.11 -14.35
N THR A 38 -20.13 -6.93 -14.14
CA THR A 38 -20.89 -5.76 -13.66
C THR A 38 -21.36 -4.83 -14.75
N GLY A 39 -21.22 -5.22 -16.01
CA GLY A 39 -21.62 -4.38 -17.17
C GLY A 39 -20.81 -3.07 -17.27
N GLY A 40 -19.53 -3.09 -16.88
CA GLY A 40 -18.64 -1.93 -16.91
C GLY A 40 -18.70 -1.01 -15.68
N GLN A 41 -19.45 -1.38 -14.66
CA GLN A 41 -19.61 -0.57 -13.43
C GLN A 41 -18.69 -1.00 -12.28
N PHE A 42 -17.82 -1.99 -12.49
CA PHE A 42 -17.01 -2.58 -11.42
C PHE A 42 -16.05 -1.58 -10.76
N ALA A 43 -15.32 -0.81 -11.54
CA ALA A 43 -14.51 0.30 -11.05
C ALA A 43 -14.10 1.21 -12.20
N SER A 44 -14.12 2.51 -11.99
CA SER A 44 -13.40 3.41 -12.89
C SER A 44 -11.89 3.23 -12.64
N VAL A 45 -11.09 3.27 -13.70
CA VAL A 45 -9.62 3.21 -13.61
C VAL A 45 -9.11 4.24 -12.60
N GLY A 46 -9.73 5.42 -12.56
CA GLY A 46 -9.36 6.49 -11.64
C GLY A 46 -9.54 6.13 -10.16
N SER A 47 -10.65 5.49 -9.77
CA SER A 47 -10.85 5.05 -8.39
C SER A 47 -9.90 3.90 -8.03
N THR A 48 -9.68 2.96 -8.93
CA THR A 48 -8.74 1.85 -8.71
C THR A 48 -7.32 2.38 -8.46
N VAL A 49 -6.85 3.34 -9.27
CA VAL A 49 -5.52 3.96 -9.09
C VAL A 49 -5.42 4.70 -7.76
N LYS A 50 -6.47 5.42 -7.34
CA LYS A 50 -6.47 6.10 -6.03
C LYS A 50 -6.31 5.13 -4.87
N PHE A 51 -7.07 4.03 -4.85
CA PHE A 51 -6.95 3.01 -3.81
C PHE A 51 -5.60 2.29 -3.87
N ALA A 52 -5.11 1.96 -5.07
CA ALA A 52 -3.80 1.34 -5.24
C ALA A 52 -2.66 2.24 -4.73
N ALA A 53 -2.71 3.55 -5.00
CA ALA A 53 -1.74 4.51 -4.49
C ALA A 53 -1.73 4.57 -2.96
N LEU A 54 -2.90 4.54 -2.32
CA LEU A 54 -3.04 4.55 -0.87
C LEU A 54 -2.42 3.28 -0.26
N ILE A 55 -2.73 2.11 -0.81
CA ILE A 55 -2.16 0.83 -0.39
C ILE A 55 -0.63 0.81 -0.61
N ALA A 56 -0.14 1.40 -1.70
CA ALA A 56 1.29 1.48 -2.00
C ALA A 56 2.04 2.32 -0.95
N ILE A 57 1.45 3.42 -0.46
CA ILE A 57 2.05 4.24 0.60
C ILE A 57 2.20 3.43 1.90
N PHE A 58 1.16 2.68 2.31
CA PHE A 58 1.24 1.79 3.46
C PHE A 58 2.28 0.69 3.26
N GLY A 59 2.34 0.09 2.06
CA GLY A 59 3.33 -0.93 1.71
C GLY A 59 4.76 -0.41 1.78
N LEU A 60 5.01 0.82 1.32
CA LEU A 60 6.33 1.46 1.42
C LEU A 60 6.72 1.70 2.89
N GLY A 61 5.79 2.17 3.73
CA GLY A 61 6.02 2.33 5.16
C GLY A 61 6.41 1.01 5.82
N GLN A 62 5.67 -0.05 5.55
CA GLN A 62 5.94 -1.39 6.04
C GLN A 62 7.28 -1.96 5.55
N MET A 63 7.61 -1.73 4.28
CA MET A 63 8.89 -2.13 3.70
C MET A 63 10.07 -1.48 4.43
N LEU A 64 9.97 -0.21 4.81
CA LEU A 64 11.03 0.46 5.58
C LEU A 64 11.25 -0.21 6.94
N ILE A 65 10.18 -0.58 7.65
CA ILE A 65 10.28 -1.28 8.94
C ILE A 65 10.98 -2.63 8.77
N ILE A 66 10.58 -3.43 7.79
CA ILE A 66 11.20 -4.73 7.51
C ILE A 66 12.68 -4.57 7.11
N CYS A 67 13.02 -3.58 6.28
CA CYS A 67 14.40 -3.32 5.85
C CYS A 67 15.33 -2.88 7.00
N THR A 68 14.80 -2.29 8.07
CA THR A 68 15.57 -1.94 9.27
C THR A 68 15.74 -3.10 10.25
N GLY A 69 15.31 -4.29 9.89
CA GLY A 69 15.41 -5.50 10.72
C GLY A 69 14.26 -5.67 11.72
N GLY A 70 13.17 -4.93 11.53
CA GLY A 70 11.92 -5.10 12.26
C GLY A 70 11.03 -6.18 11.65
N ASP A 71 10.08 -6.64 12.44
CA ASP A 71 9.01 -7.51 11.98
C ASP A 71 7.86 -6.72 11.33
N ILE A 72 6.83 -7.42 10.87
CA ILE A 72 5.65 -6.80 10.28
C ILE A 72 4.91 -6.01 11.36
N ASP A 73 4.80 -4.69 11.19
CA ASP A 73 4.06 -3.83 12.10
C ASP A 73 2.54 -3.94 11.86
N LEU A 74 1.88 -4.71 12.70
CA LEU A 74 0.43 -4.89 12.66
C LEU A 74 -0.35 -3.65 13.14
N SER A 75 0.31 -2.71 13.79
CA SER A 75 -0.34 -1.49 14.31
C SER A 75 -0.72 -0.50 13.20
N VAL A 76 -0.10 -0.59 12.02
CA VAL A 76 -0.31 0.33 10.90
C VAL A 76 -1.79 0.41 10.49
N GLY A 77 -2.47 -0.75 10.38
CA GLY A 77 -3.89 -0.80 10.02
C GLY A 77 -4.80 -0.15 11.08
N TYR A 78 -4.55 -0.42 12.35
CA TYR A 78 -5.31 0.16 13.47
C TYR A 78 -5.06 1.66 13.60
N THR A 79 -3.82 2.09 13.46
CA THR A 79 -3.45 3.51 13.46
C THR A 79 -4.11 4.26 12.32
N ALA A 80 -4.09 3.70 11.12
CA ALA A 80 -4.76 4.29 9.96
C ALA A 80 -6.27 4.42 10.18
N THR A 81 -6.92 3.41 10.76
CA THR A 81 -8.34 3.44 11.08
C THR A 81 -8.65 4.51 12.13
N LEU A 82 -7.89 4.56 13.22
CA LEU A 82 -8.05 5.57 14.27
C LEU A 82 -7.92 6.99 13.71
N VAL A 83 -6.85 7.26 12.97
CA VAL A 83 -6.60 8.55 12.34
C VAL A 83 -7.73 8.91 11.38
N SER A 84 -8.17 7.98 10.55
CA SER A 84 -9.26 8.22 9.59
C SER A 84 -10.57 8.60 10.29
N CYS A 85 -10.95 7.88 11.35
CA CYS A 85 -12.18 8.16 12.10
C CYS A 85 -12.14 9.53 12.78
N VAL A 86 -11.03 9.86 13.45
CA VAL A 86 -10.92 11.13 14.18
C VAL A 86 -10.81 12.30 13.21
N THR A 87 -10.01 12.19 12.14
CA THR A 87 -9.87 13.26 11.15
C THR A 87 -11.17 13.51 10.39
N ALA A 88 -11.93 12.45 10.06
CA ALA A 88 -13.25 12.60 9.46
C ALA A 88 -14.21 13.37 10.38
N GLY A 89 -14.22 13.05 11.69
CA GLY A 89 -14.98 13.78 12.68
C GLY A 89 -14.54 15.24 12.83
N MET A 90 -13.24 15.52 12.78
CA MET A 90 -12.71 16.89 12.83
C MET A 90 -13.07 17.72 11.60
N MET A 91 -13.19 17.10 10.45
CA MET A 91 -13.57 17.79 9.22
C MET A 91 -15.05 18.12 9.14
N ASP A 92 -15.91 17.33 9.79
CA ASP A 92 -17.38 17.53 9.87
C ASP A 92 -18.00 17.89 8.50
N GLY A 93 -17.57 17.20 7.45
CA GLY A 93 -17.99 17.44 6.07
C GLY A 93 -17.49 18.74 5.42
N SER A 94 -16.59 19.48 6.07
CA SER A 94 -16.06 20.76 5.60
C SER A 94 -14.53 20.71 5.44
N ASN A 95 -14.04 21.23 4.32
CA ASN A 95 -12.60 21.36 4.09
C ASN A 95 -11.91 22.47 4.92
N MET A 96 -12.67 23.29 5.64
CA MET A 96 -12.10 24.38 6.45
C MET A 96 -11.16 23.89 7.56
N ASN A 97 -11.37 22.67 8.04
CA ASN A 97 -10.56 22.07 9.11
C ASN A 97 -9.48 21.11 8.61
N ILE A 98 -9.23 21.05 7.30
CA ILE A 98 -8.31 20.07 6.70
C ILE A 98 -6.89 20.18 7.30
N TRP A 99 -6.39 21.37 7.54
CA TRP A 99 -5.06 21.58 8.11
C TRP A 99 -4.95 21.08 9.55
N LYS A 100 -6.01 21.24 10.34
CA LYS A 100 -6.08 20.70 11.72
C LYS A 100 -6.09 19.16 11.67
N ALA A 101 -6.86 18.58 10.76
CA ALA A 101 -6.93 17.14 10.56
C ALA A 101 -5.58 16.55 10.14
N ILE A 102 -4.87 17.19 9.19
CA ILE A 102 -3.53 16.78 8.75
C ILE A 102 -2.53 16.86 9.91
N LEU A 103 -2.52 17.96 10.66
CA LEU A 103 -1.61 18.13 11.79
C LEU A 103 -1.85 17.09 12.88
N PHE A 104 -3.12 16.79 13.16
CA PHE A 104 -3.50 15.74 14.09
C PHE A 104 -3.06 14.36 13.60
N ALA A 105 -3.28 14.03 12.33
CA ALA A 105 -2.87 12.77 11.72
C ALA A 105 -1.34 12.56 11.84
N LEU A 106 -0.55 13.60 11.53
CA LEU A 106 0.91 13.55 11.66
C LEU A 106 1.35 13.37 13.11
N MET A 107 0.71 14.07 14.05
CA MET A 107 1.02 13.94 15.49
C MET A 107 0.78 12.51 15.97
N VAL A 108 -0.38 11.93 15.64
CA VAL A 108 -0.71 10.53 16.02
C VAL A 108 0.29 9.56 15.41
N GLY A 109 0.64 9.74 14.12
CA GLY A 109 1.62 8.89 13.44
C GLY A 109 3.00 8.94 14.12
N VAL A 110 3.47 10.12 14.50
CA VAL A 110 4.74 10.29 15.24
C VAL A 110 4.68 9.62 16.62
N VAL A 111 3.61 9.84 17.39
CA VAL A 111 3.46 9.26 18.74
C VAL A 111 3.44 7.72 18.66
N VAL A 112 2.62 7.15 17.77
CA VAL A 112 2.55 5.69 17.60
C VAL A 112 3.90 5.14 17.11
N GLY A 113 4.54 5.79 16.15
CA GLY A 113 5.85 5.38 15.65
C GLY A 113 6.93 5.40 16.74
N LEU A 114 6.95 6.42 17.62
CA LEU A 114 7.87 6.48 18.75
C LEU A 114 7.60 5.40 19.77
N VAL A 115 6.34 5.14 20.10
CA VAL A 115 5.97 4.07 21.06
C VAL A 115 6.38 2.71 20.50
N ASN A 116 6.04 2.40 19.26
CA ASN A 116 6.40 1.14 18.62
C ASN A 116 7.93 0.98 18.50
N GLY A 117 8.64 2.02 18.07
CA GLY A 117 10.10 2.00 18.00
C GLY A 117 10.74 1.78 19.37
N PHE A 118 10.24 2.43 20.42
CA PHE A 118 10.71 2.23 21.79
C PHE A 118 10.46 0.79 22.27
N MET A 119 9.26 0.26 22.04
CA MET A 119 8.89 -1.11 22.43
C MET A 119 9.76 -2.14 21.70
N THR A 120 10.01 -1.96 20.42
CA THR A 120 10.83 -2.87 19.63
C THR A 120 12.30 -2.84 20.08
N ILE A 121 12.88 -1.65 20.29
CA ILE A 121 14.32 -1.52 20.61
C ILE A 121 14.61 -1.87 22.06
N TYR A 122 13.83 -1.35 23.00
CA TYR A 122 14.14 -1.49 24.44
C TYR A 122 13.43 -2.67 25.09
N ALA A 123 12.17 -2.91 24.77
CA ALA A 123 11.43 -4.04 25.33
C ALA A 123 11.63 -5.34 24.54
N ARG A 124 12.27 -5.29 23.37
CA ARG A 124 12.51 -6.45 22.49
C ARG A 124 11.22 -7.21 22.18
N ILE A 125 10.13 -6.49 22.06
CA ILE A 125 8.83 -7.03 21.68
C ILE A 125 8.74 -6.85 20.16
N PRO A 126 8.59 -7.97 19.39
CA PRO A 126 8.47 -7.91 17.94
C PRO A 126 7.16 -7.26 17.49
#